data_67452717cbe09edbe7d4c5619e97d390
#
_entry.id   67452717cbe09edbe7d4c5619e97d390
#
_cell.length_a   1.000
_cell.length_b   1.000
_cell.length_c   1.000
_cell.angle_alpha   90.00
_cell.angle_beta   90.00
_cell.angle_gamma   90.00
#
_symmetry.space_group_name_H-M   'P 1'
#
loop_
_entity.id
_entity.type
_entity.pdbx_description
1 polymer ?
#
loop_
_entity_poly.entity_id
_entity_poly.type
_entity_poly.pdbx_seq_one_letter_code
_entity_poly.pdbx_strand_id
1 'polypeptide(L)'
;TNFAQNLLTKQTLEPKGLVKLSCPSVMMEHQIRPLLNQFLKQYPQVKVEMELTSRRVDILHDDIDLAIRTNFENNEDSSIIVRDVIRTTHCLVASPELLNGHIIEHVTELCNYPSIVLGTQKTNYRWSLYNEKHKEEIDILLDPRVKSNDLSGAYFSALDGLGIADLPFLTVEKDIQEGRLIHILPEWCSNIGTVQIVYSSRKGQRLVMEKLIDHLIEGIRSYAESSKGYLI
;
A
#
# COMPACT_ATOMS: atom_id res chain seq x y z
N THR A 1 28.00 43.65 -13.74
CA THR A 1 28.57 42.27 -13.67
C THR A 1 27.76 41.36 -12.76
N ASN A 2 27.01 41.86 -11.77
CA ASN A 2 26.18 41.06 -10.86
C ASN A 2 24.86 40.60 -11.45
N PHE A 3 24.34 41.22 -12.53
CA PHE A 3 23.08 40.85 -13.15
C PHE A 3 23.21 39.58 -13.99
N ALA A 4 24.32 39.35 -14.64
CA ALA A 4 24.61 38.13 -15.41
C ALA A 4 24.88 36.92 -14.52
N GLN A 5 25.47 37.11 -13.34
CA GLN A 5 25.70 36.06 -12.34
C GLN A 5 24.38 35.66 -11.66
N ASN A 6 23.46 36.59 -11.41
CA ASN A 6 22.11 36.28 -10.87
C ASN A 6 21.16 35.63 -11.88
N LEU A 7 21.42 35.75 -13.19
CA LEU A 7 20.67 35.01 -14.23
C LEU A 7 21.18 33.57 -14.37
N LEU A 8 22.44 33.29 -14.08
CA LEU A 8 23.00 31.93 -14.07
C LEU A 8 22.66 31.14 -12.81
N THR A 9 22.31 31.80 -11.69
CA THR A 9 21.87 31.16 -10.45
C THR A 9 20.37 30.86 -10.42
N LYS A 10 19.60 31.32 -11.40
CA LYS A 10 18.20 30.94 -11.63
C LYS A 10 18.01 29.92 -12.75
N GLN A 11 19.04 29.18 -13.15
CA GLN A 11 18.76 27.84 -13.70
C GLN A 11 18.17 27.03 -12.55
N THR A 12 16.88 26.97 -12.52
CA THR A 12 16.12 25.98 -11.72
C THR A 12 16.77 24.65 -12.02
N LEU A 13 17.53 24.12 -11.05
CA LEU A 13 18.10 22.79 -11.17
C LEU A 13 16.92 21.85 -11.36
N GLU A 14 16.71 21.40 -12.60
CA GLU A 14 15.63 20.43 -12.88
C GLU A 14 16.05 19.06 -12.36
N PRO A 15 15.11 18.34 -11.74
CA PRO A 15 15.31 16.96 -11.36
C PRO A 15 15.75 16.11 -12.57
N LYS A 16 16.80 15.32 -12.41
CA LYS A 16 17.32 14.43 -13.45
C LYS A 16 18.04 13.22 -12.86
N GLY A 17 18.19 12.18 -13.65
CA GLY A 17 18.91 10.97 -13.30
C GLY A 17 18.02 9.79 -13.02
N LEU A 18 18.60 8.66 -12.66
CA LEU A 18 17.94 7.39 -12.39
C LEU A 18 17.53 7.31 -10.92
N VAL A 19 16.30 6.84 -10.67
CA VAL A 19 15.79 6.46 -9.35
C VAL A 19 15.34 5.00 -9.41
N LYS A 20 15.83 4.19 -8.49
CA LYS A 20 15.41 2.80 -8.31
C LYS A 20 14.38 2.74 -7.19
N LEU A 21 13.15 2.41 -7.57
CA LEU A 21 11.96 2.42 -6.72
C LEU A 21 11.48 0.99 -6.43
N SER A 22 11.26 0.66 -5.17
CA SER A 22 10.55 -0.57 -4.77
C SER A 22 9.16 -0.25 -4.23
N CYS A 23 8.16 -1.03 -4.65
CA CYS A 23 6.77 -0.86 -4.24
C CYS A 23 5.99 -2.17 -4.41
N PRO A 24 5.01 -2.48 -3.54
CA PRO A 24 4.07 -3.57 -3.78
C PRO A 24 3.29 -3.37 -5.08
N SER A 25 3.13 -4.45 -5.87
CA SER A 25 2.51 -4.40 -7.21
C SER A 25 1.12 -3.80 -7.21
N VAL A 26 0.26 -4.20 -6.28
CA VAL A 26 -1.10 -3.65 -6.16
C VAL A 26 -1.09 -2.17 -5.79
N MET A 27 -0.22 -1.74 -4.88
CA MET A 27 -0.09 -0.33 -4.53
C MET A 27 0.41 0.50 -5.73
N MET A 28 1.36 -0.05 -6.50
CA MET A 28 1.82 0.58 -7.74
C MET A 28 0.65 0.78 -8.70
N GLU A 29 -0.15 -0.25 -8.92
CA GLU A 29 -1.24 -0.21 -9.90
C GLU A 29 -2.32 0.82 -9.54
N HIS A 30 -2.77 0.82 -8.30
CA HIS A 30 -3.93 1.62 -7.89
C HIS A 30 -3.59 3.04 -7.43
N GLN A 31 -2.42 3.24 -6.82
CA GLN A 31 -2.09 4.49 -6.12
C GLN A 31 -0.87 5.21 -6.71
N ILE A 32 0.23 4.49 -6.91
CA ILE A 32 1.52 5.12 -7.21
C ILE A 32 1.69 5.43 -8.71
N ARG A 33 1.22 4.57 -9.60
CA ARG A 33 1.37 4.72 -11.05
C ARG A 33 0.89 6.08 -11.59
N PRO A 34 -0.32 6.57 -11.26
CA PRO A 34 -0.75 7.88 -11.77
C PRO A 34 0.15 9.01 -11.28
N LEU A 35 0.60 8.98 -10.03
CA LEU A 35 1.49 9.99 -9.45
C LEU A 35 2.87 9.95 -10.12
N LEU A 36 3.44 8.75 -10.23
CA LEU A 36 4.74 8.55 -10.86
C LEU A 36 4.74 9.00 -12.32
N ASN A 37 3.69 8.65 -13.08
CA ASN A 37 3.55 9.06 -14.48
C ASN A 37 3.41 10.57 -14.62
N GLN A 38 2.69 11.23 -13.70
CA GLN A 38 2.61 12.70 -13.69
C GLN A 38 3.97 13.33 -13.44
N PHE A 39 4.72 12.81 -12.46
CA PHE A 39 6.08 13.29 -12.16
C PHE A 39 7.03 13.12 -13.36
N LEU A 40 7.04 11.96 -14.00
CA LEU A 40 7.91 11.68 -15.15
C LEU A 40 7.55 12.53 -16.38
N LYS A 41 6.28 12.88 -16.58
CA LYS A 41 5.87 13.84 -17.62
C LYS A 41 6.35 15.25 -17.32
N GLN A 42 6.36 15.65 -16.05
CA GLN A 42 6.84 16.96 -15.61
C GLN A 42 8.37 17.08 -15.69
N TYR A 43 9.10 15.99 -15.45
CA TYR A 43 10.56 15.93 -15.43
C TYR A 43 11.13 14.89 -16.41
N PRO A 44 11.21 15.22 -17.73
CA PRO A 44 11.57 14.24 -18.77
C PRO A 44 13.00 13.67 -18.66
N GLN A 45 13.89 14.32 -17.90
CA GLN A 45 15.25 13.85 -17.68
C GLN A 45 15.37 12.84 -16.50
N VAL A 46 14.25 12.55 -15.81
CA VAL A 46 14.20 11.53 -14.77
C VAL A 46 13.88 10.17 -15.40
N LYS A 47 14.61 9.17 -14.96
CA LYS A 47 14.40 7.75 -15.30
C LYS A 47 14.08 6.99 -14.03
N VAL A 48 13.22 5.99 -14.12
CA VAL A 48 12.86 5.14 -12.99
C VAL A 48 13.00 3.67 -13.37
N GLU A 49 13.68 2.91 -12.52
CA GLU A 49 13.63 1.45 -12.49
C GLU A 49 12.73 1.02 -11.34
N MET A 50 11.82 0.07 -11.59
CA MET A 50 10.85 -0.36 -10.60
C MET A 50 11.05 -1.83 -10.24
N GLU A 51 11.20 -2.12 -8.95
CA GLU A 51 11.10 -3.45 -8.39
C GLU A 51 9.73 -3.60 -7.72
N LEU A 52 8.83 -4.37 -8.36
CA LEU A 52 7.49 -4.61 -7.80
C LEU A 52 7.54 -5.84 -6.91
N THR A 53 7.48 -5.62 -5.61
CA THR A 53 7.56 -6.70 -4.63
C THR A 53 6.87 -6.32 -3.31
N SER A 54 6.24 -7.32 -2.66
CA SER A 54 5.73 -7.21 -1.29
C SER A 54 6.79 -7.58 -0.24
N ARG A 55 7.95 -8.04 -0.68
CA ARG A 55 9.11 -8.31 0.18
C ARG A 55 9.63 -7.00 0.80
N ARG A 56 10.00 -7.03 2.07
CA ARG A 56 10.74 -5.93 2.67
C ARG A 56 12.14 -5.87 2.05
N VAL A 57 12.40 -4.85 1.24
CA VAL A 57 13.71 -4.61 0.63
C VAL A 57 14.67 -3.99 1.65
N ASP A 58 15.94 -4.32 1.53
CA ASP A 58 17.02 -3.70 2.29
C ASP A 58 17.56 -2.49 1.51
N ILE A 59 17.16 -1.29 1.93
CA ILE A 59 17.55 -0.01 1.26
C ILE A 59 19.07 0.17 1.15
N LEU A 60 19.83 -0.44 2.04
CA LEU A 60 21.28 -0.28 2.08
C LEU A 60 21.99 -1.27 1.15
N HIS A 61 21.45 -2.48 0.97
CA HIS A 61 22.12 -3.59 0.29
C HIS A 61 21.48 -3.99 -1.04
N ASP A 62 20.16 -3.76 -1.24
CA ASP A 62 19.42 -4.18 -2.45
C ASP A 62 19.52 -3.18 -3.62
N ASP A 63 20.41 -2.18 -3.56
CA ASP A 63 20.57 -1.13 -4.61
C ASP A 63 19.26 -0.40 -4.95
N ILE A 64 18.38 -0.24 -3.98
CA ILE A 64 17.14 0.53 -4.07
C ILE A 64 17.37 1.93 -3.52
N ASP A 65 16.88 2.96 -4.23
CA ASP A 65 16.97 4.35 -3.79
C ASP A 65 15.81 4.73 -2.85
N LEU A 66 14.61 4.23 -3.18
CA LEU A 66 13.35 4.57 -2.54
C LEU A 66 12.47 3.33 -2.42
N ALA A 67 11.94 3.04 -1.25
CA ALA A 67 10.91 2.02 -1.08
C ALA A 67 9.61 2.64 -0.55
N ILE A 68 8.49 2.22 -1.13
CA ILE A 68 7.15 2.49 -0.63
C ILE A 68 6.63 1.18 -0.06
N ARG A 69 6.15 1.20 1.16
CA ARG A 69 5.66 0.00 1.84
C ARG A 69 4.59 0.34 2.89
N THR A 70 3.83 -0.65 3.31
CA THR A 70 3.03 -0.57 4.53
C THR A 70 3.79 -1.25 5.66
N ASN A 71 3.96 -0.57 6.77
CA ASN A 71 4.61 -1.09 7.97
C ASN A 71 3.59 -1.23 9.10
N PHE A 72 3.67 -2.37 9.80
CA PHE A 72 2.83 -2.71 10.96
C PHE A 72 3.63 -2.71 12.26
N GLU A 73 4.97 -2.53 12.20
CA GLU A 73 5.89 -2.56 13.33
C GLU A 73 6.86 -1.37 13.29
N ASN A 74 7.27 -0.86 14.45
CA ASN A 74 8.11 0.33 14.57
C ASN A 74 9.61 0.01 14.81
N ASN A 75 10.19 -0.92 14.05
CA ASN A 75 11.61 -1.28 14.18
C ASN A 75 12.39 -0.91 12.91
N GLU A 76 13.16 0.18 12.96
CA GLU A 76 13.99 0.66 11.84
C GLU A 76 15.45 0.90 12.25
N ASP A 77 16.37 0.69 11.28
CA ASP A 77 17.79 1.02 11.42
C ASP A 77 17.98 2.55 11.37
N SER A 78 18.84 3.09 12.22
CA SER A 78 19.14 4.53 12.33
C SER A 78 19.74 5.16 11.08
N SER A 79 20.26 4.36 10.14
CA SER A 79 20.83 4.81 8.85
C SER A 79 19.77 5.04 7.76
N ILE A 80 18.53 4.67 8.01
CA ILE A 80 17.39 4.76 7.12
C ILE A 80 16.48 5.91 7.55
N ILE A 81 16.05 6.71 6.59
CA ILE A 81 15.02 7.74 6.81
C ILE A 81 13.67 7.15 6.45
N VAL A 82 12.76 7.22 7.39
CA VAL A 82 11.36 6.80 7.24
C VAL A 82 10.47 8.02 7.27
N ARG A 83 9.61 8.17 6.28
CA ARG A 83 8.58 9.20 6.22
C ARG A 83 7.21 8.51 6.27
N ASP A 84 6.53 8.68 7.38
CA ASP A 84 5.15 8.24 7.52
C ASP A 84 4.25 9.13 6.65
N VAL A 85 3.46 8.51 5.78
CA VAL A 85 2.62 9.22 4.82
C VAL A 85 1.18 9.25 5.28
N ILE A 86 0.57 8.07 5.44
CA ILE A 86 -0.81 7.89 5.90
C ILE A 86 -0.92 6.64 6.75
N ARG A 87 -1.90 6.60 7.66
CA ARG A 87 -2.35 5.35 8.28
C ARG A 87 -3.29 4.63 7.31
N THR A 88 -3.33 3.32 7.37
CA THR A 88 -4.21 2.48 6.55
C THR A 88 -4.70 1.29 7.35
N THR A 89 -5.88 0.82 7.02
CA THR A 89 -6.45 -0.39 7.60
C THR A 89 -6.67 -1.44 6.54
N HIS A 90 -6.71 -2.68 6.96
CA HIS A 90 -7.24 -3.76 6.15
C HIS A 90 -8.73 -3.93 6.41
N CYS A 91 -9.42 -4.50 5.45
CA CYS A 91 -10.83 -4.85 5.52
C CYS A 91 -11.08 -6.23 4.90
N LEU A 92 -12.09 -6.90 5.40
CA LEU A 92 -12.54 -8.17 4.83
C LEU A 92 -13.40 -7.90 3.59
N VAL A 93 -13.07 -8.54 2.48
CA VAL A 93 -13.82 -8.40 1.22
C VAL A 93 -14.09 -9.75 0.57
N ALA A 94 -15.19 -9.81 -0.16
CA ALA A 94 -15.53 -10.94 -1.01
C ALA A 94 -16.25 -10.45 -2.27
N SER A 95 -16.21 -11.24 -3.34
CA SER A 95 -17.03 -10.98 -4.52
C SER A 95 -18.52 -11.26 -4.22
N PRO A 96 -19.45 -10.57 -4.90
CA PRO A 96 -20.89 -10.90 -4.82
C PRO A 96 -21.21 -12.35 -5.19
N GLU A 97 -20.45 -12.92 -6.13
CA GLU A 97 -20.58 -14.31 -6.57
C GLU A 97 -20.34 -15.30 -5.43
N LEU A 98 -19.27 -15.10 -4.63
CA LEU A 98 -18.98 -15.96 -3.49
C LEU A 98 -20.10 -15.96 -2.47
N LEU A 99 -20.67 -14.79 -2.20
CA LEU A 99 -21.72 -14.63 -1.17
C LEU A 99 -23.08 -15.10 -1.66
N ASN A 100 -23.33 -15.17 -2.97
CA ASN A 100 -24.59 -15.61 -3.57
C ASN A 100 -25.84 -14.97 -2.94
N GLY A 101 -25.74 -13.66 -2.64
CA GLY A 101 -26.81 -12.88 -2.01
C GLY A 101 -26.91 -13.00 -0.48
N HIS A 102 -26.08 -13.82 0.15
CA HIS A 102 -26.02 -13.88 1.62
C HIS A 102 -25.27 -12.66 2.19
N ILE A 103 -25.77 -12.15 3.31
CA ILE A 103 -25.13 -11.07 4.07
C ILE A 103 -24.53 -11.71 5.33
N ILE A 104 -23.22 -11.58 5.50
CA ILE A 104 -22.52 -12.02 6.70
C ILE A 104 -22.76 -10.97 7.80
N GLU A 105 -23.49 -11.34 8.84
CA GLU A 105 -23.84 -10.44 9.96
C GLU A 105 -22.95 -10.66 11.19
N HIS A 106 -22.37 -11.85 11.31
CA HIS A 106 -21.55 -12.21 12.47
C HIS A 106 -20.18 -12.74 12.08
N VAL A 107 -19.16 -12.37 12.86
CA VAL A 107 -17.75 -12.76 12.60
C VAL A 107 -17.56 -14.29 12.61
N THR A 108 -18.40 -15.02 13.36
CA THR A 108 -18.36 -16.49 13.41
C THR A 108 -18.79 -17.17 12.11
N GLU A 109 -19.50 -16.46 11.23
CA GLU A 109 -19.90 -16.99 9.92
C GLU A 109 -18.72 -17.04 8.92
N LEU A 110 -17.65 -16.29 9.18
CA LEU A 110 -16.46 -16.26 8.32
C LEU A 110 -15.87 -17.66 8.11
N CYS A 111 -15.96 -18.55 9.10
CA CYS A 111 -15.46 -19.93 8.99
C CYS A 111 -16.24 -20.80 8.01
N ASN A 112 -17.43 -20.37 7.56
CA ASN A 112 -18.24 -21.10 6.59
C ASN A 112 -17.81 -20.81 5.13
N TYR A 113 -16.89 -19.87 4.92
CA TYR A 113 -16.42 -19.47 3.61
C TYR A 113 -14.94 -19.81 3.41
N PRO A 114 -14.54 -20.12 2.18
CA PRO A 114 -13.13 -20.28 1.88
C PRO A 114 -12.40 -18.94 2.13
N SER A 115 -11.19 -19.02 2.62
CA SER A 115 -10.36 -17.85 2.89
C SER A 115 -9.16 -17.75 1.94
N ILE A 116 -8.71 -16.52 1.74
CA ILE A 116 -7.51 -16.17 0.98
C ILE A 116 -6.58 -15.49 1.97
N VAL A 117 -5.34 -15.95 2.05
CA VAL A 117 -4.35 -15.41 2.98
C VAL A 117 -3.11 -14.90 2.28
N LEU A 118 -2.57 -13.82 2.82
CA LEU A 118 -1.29 -13.27 2.44
C LEU A 118 -0.21 -13.81 3.38
N GLY A 119 0.86 -14.36 2.80
CA GLY A 119 2.00 -14.85 3.55
C GLY A 119 2.46 -16.24 3.13
N THR A 120 3.66 -16.57 3.60
CA THR A 120 4.33 -17.87 3.30
C THR A 120 4.40 -18.79 4.52
N GLN A 121 3.78 -18.42 5.63
CA GLN A 121 3.77 -19.24 6.84
C GLN A 121 3.16 -20.61 6.56
N LYS A 122 3.69 -21.64 7.20
CA LYS A 122 3.28 -23.02 6.93
C LYS A 122 2.08 -23.49 7.75
N THR A 123 1.76 -22.80 8.86
CA THR A 123 0.74 -23.23 9.81
C THR A 123 0.09 -22.04 10.53
N ASN A 124 -1.11 -22.26 11.07
CA ASN A 124 -1.82 -21.32 11.95
C ASN A 124 -2.22 -19.98 11.29
N TYR A 125 -2.80 -20.08 10.09
CA TYR A 125 -3.41 -18.91 9.48
C TYR A 125 -4.59 -18.42 10.30
N ARG A 126 -4.65 -17.13 10.56
CA ARG A 126 -5.75 -16.50 11.29
C ARG A 126 -5.95 -15.07 10.86
N TRP A 127 -7.16 -14.58 11.00
CA TRP A 127 -7.45 -13.18 11.06
C TRP A 127 -7.62 -12.79 12.52
N SER A 128 -6.82 -11.83 12.98
CA SER A 128 -7.03 -11.17 14.27
C SER A 128 -7.84 -9.91 13.99
N LEU A 129 -9.12 -9.93 14.34
CA LEU A 129 -10.07 -8.88 14.04
C LEU A 129 -10.37 -8.06 15.28
N TYR A 130 -10.47 -6.75 15.11
CA TYR A 130 -10.78 -5.80 16.15
C TYR A 130 -12.01 -4.97 15.78
N ASN A 131 -12.97 -4.86 16.71
CA ASN A 131 -14.13 -4.00 16.62
C ASN A 131 -13.97 -2.81 17.57
N GLU A 132 -13.72 -1.63 17.02
CA GLU A 132 -13.44 -0.43 17.83
C GLU A 132 -14.65 0.00 18.67
N LYS A 133 -15.86 -0.11 18.13
CA LYS A 133 -17.10 0.30 18.79
C LYS A 133 -17.38 -0.51 20.05
N HIS A 134 -17.13 -1.81 19.99
CA HIS A 134 -17.41 -2.73 21.09
C HIS A 134 -16.17 -3.06 21.92
N LYS A 135 -14.98 -2.62 21.49
CA LYS A 135 -13.68 -2.96 22.11
C LYS A 135 -13.46 -4.48 22.20
N GLU A 136 -13.88 -5.17 21.18
CA GLU A 136 -13.78 -6.63 21.07
C GLU A 136 -12.66 -7.03 20.14
N GLU A 137 -11.96 -8.09 20.50
CA GLU A 137 -10.94 -8.74 19.67
C GLU A 137 -11.30 -10.21 19.49
N ILE A 138 -11.13 -10.74 18.29
CA ILE A 138 -11.37 -12.14 18.00
C ILE A 138 -10.34 -12.67 16.99
N ASP A 139 -9.85 -13.87 17.25
CA ASP A 139 -9.01 -14.63 16.32
C ASP A 139 -9.87 -15.65 15.58
N ILE A 140 -9.91 -15.57 14.26
CA ILE A 140 -10.58 -16.54 13.39
C ILE A 140 -9.51 -17.43 12.75
N LEU A 141 -9.51 -18.70 13.13
CA LEU A 141 -8.63 -19.69 12.51
C LEU A 141 -9.11 -19.99 11.09
N LEU A 142 -8.16 -20.07 10.17
CA LEU A 142 -8.42 -20.20 8.74
C LEU A 142 -7.86 -21.52 8.20
N ASP A 143 -8.62 -22.11 7.28
CA ASP A 143 -8.13 -23.13 6.34
C ASP A 143 -8.13 -22.54 4.92
N PRO A 144 -7.05 -21.85 4.50
CA PRO A 144 -7.07 -21.06 3.31
C PRO A 144 -7.10 -21.91 2.04
N ARG A 145 -8.07 -21.61 1.16
CA ARG A 145 -8.12 -22.14 -0.19
C ARG A 145 -7.02 -21.60 -1.08
N VAL A 146 -6.66 -20.31 -0.89
CA VAL A 146 -5.61 -19.64 -1.64
C VAL A 146 -4.60 -19.03 -0.67
N LYS A 147 -3.32 -19.24 -0.96
CA LYS A 147 -2.19 -18.65 -0.24
C LYS A 147 -1.31 -17.91 -1.24
N SER A 148 -1.05 -16.64 -1.01
CA SER A 148 -0.20 -15.83 -1.85
C SER A 148 0.87 -15.13 -1.03
N ASN A 149 2.08 -15.02 -1.55
CA ASN A 149 3.13 -14.16 -1.00
C ASN A 149 3.11 -12.75 -1.57
N ASP A 150 2.22 -12.49 -2.53
CA ASP A 150 1.99 -11.19 -3.14
C ASP A 150 0.54 -10.76 -3.01
N LEU A 151 0.34 -9.47 -2.73
CA LEU A 151 -0.98 -8.89 -2.51
C LEU A 151 -1.86 -8.97 -3.76
N SER A 152 -1.27 -8.91 -4.97
CA SER A 152 -2.02 -9.04 -6.23
C SER A 152 -2.68 -10.41 -6.35
N GLY A 153 -1.99 -11.48 -5.97
CA GLY A 153 -2.54 -12.83 -5.98
C GLY A 153 -3.77 -12.95 -5.07
N ALA A 154 -3.73 -12.36 -3.87
CA ALA A 154 -4.86 -12.34 -2.96
C ALA A 154 -6.01 -11.47 -3.50
N TYR A 155 -5.71 -10.30 -4.02
CA TYR A 155 -6.67 -9.35 -4.58
C TYR A 155 -7.45 -9.94 -5.76
N PHE A 156 -6.77 -10.46 -6.78
CA PHE A 156 -7.46 -11.05 -7.94
C PHE A 156 -8.23 -12.31 -7.56
N SER A 157 -7.71 -13.12 -6.64
CA SER A 157 -8.44 -14.30 -6.14
C SER A 157 -9.75 -13.92 -5.44
N ALA A 158 -9.78 -12.79 -4.73
CA ALA A 158 -10.99 -12.29 -4.10
C ALA A 158 -12.00 -11.79 -5.14
N LEU A 159 -11.55 -11.06 -6.17
CA LEU A 159 -12.39 -10.62 -7.29
C LEU A 159 -13.00 -11.79 -8.05
N ASP A 160 -12.23 -12.87 -8.24
CA ASP A 160 -12.66 -14.09 -8.93
C ASP A 160 -13.53 -15.02 -8.03
N GLY A 161 -13.90 -14.58 -6.84
CA GLY A 161 -14.82 -15.34 -5.97
C GLY A 161 -14.22 -16.58 -5.31
N LEU A 162 -12.89 -16.66 -5.19
CA LEU A 162 -12.23 -17.85 -4.63
C LEU A 162 -12.28 -17.90 -3.10
N GLY A 163 -12.62 -16.79 -2.44
CA GLY A 163 -12.70 -16.75 -0.99
C GLY A 163 -12.83 -15.31 -0.45
N ILE A 164 -12.97 -15.21 0.86
CA ILE A 164 -12.87 -13.96 1.60
C ILE A 164 -11.38 -13.62 1.75
N ALA A 165 -11.01 -12.36 1.50
CA ALA A 165 -9.65 -11.85 1.67
C ALA A 165 -9.62 -10.66 2.64
N ASP A 166 -8.52 -10.55 3.39
CA ASP A 166 -8.17 -9.40 4.21
C ASP A 166 -7.17 -8.53 3.44
N LEU A 167 -7.62 -7.37 2.95
CA LEU A 167 -6.88 -6.52 2.03
C LEU A 167 -6.84 -5.06 2.50
N PRO A 168 -5.79 -4.29 2.12
CA PRO A 168 -5.75 -2.86 2.40
C PRO A 168 -6.96 -2.14 1.81
N PHE A 169 -7.68 -1.37 2.63
CA PHE A 169 -8.91 -0.69 2.21
C PHE A 169 -8.72 0.17 0.97
N LEU A 170 -7.66 0.98 0.92
CA LEU A 170 -7.37 1.85 -0.22
C LEU A 170 -7.10 1.10 -1.54
N THR A 171 -6.77 -0.18 -1.47
CA THR A 171 -6.59 -1.04 -2.65
C THR A 171 -7.93 -1.46 -3.24
N VAL A 172 -8.91 -1.76 -2.38
CA VAL A 172 -10.20 -2.37 -2.76
C VAL A 172 -11.36 -1.38 -2.78
N GLU A 173 -11.16 -0.15 -2.33
CA GLU A 173 -12.21 0.86 -2.20
C GLU A 173 -12.99 1.06 -3.51
N LYS A 174 -12.28 1.17 -4.63
CA LYS A 174 -12.90 1.34 -5.94
C LYS A 174 -13.78 0.14 -6.33
N ASP A 175 -13.30 -1.08 -6.05
CA ASP A 175 -14.06 -2.29 -6.33
C ASP A 175 -15.32 -2.40 -5.45
N ILE A 176 -15.22 -1.93 -4.21
CA ILE A 176 -16.38 -1.84 -3.31
C ILE A 176 -17.38 -0.82 -3.85
N GLN A 177 -16.93 0.36 -4.28
CA GLN A 177 -17.81 1.39 -4.86
C GLN A 177 -18.48 0.94 -6.16
N GLU A 178 -17.78 0.15 -6.98
CA GLU A 178 -18.28 -0.39 -8.25
C GLU A 178 -19.07 -1.71 -8.07
N GLY A 179 -19.16 -2.23 -6.85
CA GLY A 179 -19.90 -3.46 -6.51
C GLY A 179 -19.21 -4.75 -6.98
N ARG A 180 -17.92 -4.71 -7.35
CA ARG A 180 -17.15 -5.92 -7.67
C ARG A 180 -16.71 -6.68 -6.43
N LEU A 181 -16.51 -5.97 -5.33
CA LEU A 181 -16.28 -6.52 -4.00
C LEU A 181 -17.31 -5.98 -3.01
N ILE A 182 -17.62 -6.78 -2.01
CA ILE A 182 -18.46 -6.41 -0.87
C ILE A 182 -17.55 -6.31 0.35
N HIS A 183 -17.61 -5.18 1.06
CA HIS A 183 -16.96 -5.00 2.36
C HIS A 183 -17.75 -5.78 3.40
N ILE A 184 -17.15 -6.82 3.94
CA ILE A 184 -17.77 -7.72 4.93
C ILE A 184 -17.46 -7.18 6.32
N LEU A 185 -18.51 -7.13 7.19
CA LEU A 185 -18.38 -6.73 8.59
C LEU A 185 -17.59 -5.42 8.74
N PRO A 186 -18.06 -4.30 8.18
CA PRO A 186 -17.28 -3.05 8.10
C PRO A 186 -16.91 -2.43 9.46
N GLU A 187 -17.53 -2.89 10.54
CA GLU A 187 -17.18 -2.52 11.91
C GLU A 187 -15.97 -3.29 12.47
N TRP A 188 -15.48 -4.30 11.73
CA TRP A 188 -14.30 -5.07 12.09
C TRP A 188 -13.15 -4.77 11.15
N CYS A 189 -11.98 -4.50 11.73
CA CYS A 189 -10.72 -4.36 10.98
C CYS A 189 -9.68 -5.35 11.50
N SER A 190 -8.70 -5.68 10.69
CA SER A 190 -7.61 -6.58 11.07
C SER A 190 -6.35 -5.81 11.42
N ASN A 191 -5.67 -5.32 10.42
CA ASN A 191 -4.37 -4.70 10.57
C ASN A 191 -4.48 -3.17 10.41
N ILE A 192 -3.85 -2.45 11.33
CA ILE A 192 -3.64 -1.01 11.20
C ILE A 192 -2.16 -0.82 10.89
N GLY A 193 -1.86 -0.30 9.74
CA GLY A 193 -0.50 -0.05 9.29
C GLY A 193 -0.28 1.40 8.92
N THR A 194 0.97 1.72 8.60
CA THR A 194 1.35 3.03 8.09
C THR A 194 2.02 2.87 6.74
N VAL A 195 1.50 3.54 5.73
CA VAL A 195 2.20 3.67 4.45
C VAL A 195 3.41 4.55 4.65
N GLN A 196 4.56 4.03 4.32
CA GLN A 196 5.86 4.68 4.53
C GLN A 196 6.62 4.82 3.23
N ILE A 197 7.35 5.92 3.12
CA ILE A 197 8.40 6.13 2.15
C ILE A 197 9.74 6.03 2.87
N VAL A 198 10.59 5.11 2.41
CA VAL A 198 11.84 4.74 3.05
C VAL A 198 13.02 4.93 2.10
N TYR A 199 14.09 5.57 2.57
CA TYR A 199 15.30 5.83 1.77
C TYR A 199 16.52 6.05 2.68
N SER A 200 17.74 5.89 2.14
CA SER A 200 18.95 6.22 2.90
C SER A 200 19.20 7.72 2.94
N SER A 201 19.79 8.22 4.04
CA SER A 201 20.11 9.64 4.21
C SER A 201 21.00 10.20 3.08
N ARG A 202 21.95 9.41 2.58
CA ARG A 202 22.83 9.79 1.46
C ARG A 202 22.05 9.98 0.16
N LYS A 203 21.12 9.07 -0.15
CA LYS A 203 20.33 9.10 -1.40
C LYS A 203 19.26 10.20 -1.38
N GLY A 204 18.69 10.49 -0.21
CA GLY A 204 17.68 11.52 -0.02
C GLY A 204 18.15 12.96 -0.32
N GLN A 205 19.46 13.22 -0.32
CA GLN A 205 20.02 14.55 -0.61
C GLN A 205 20.02 14.92 -2.11
N ARG A 206 19.72 13.99 -3.01
CA ARG A 206 19.60 14.28 -4.44
C ARG A 206 18.31 15.04 -4.74
N LEU A 207 18.38 16.13 -5.53
CA LEU A 207 17.21 16.94 -5.87
C LEU A 207 16.04 16.10 -6.47
N VAL A 208 16.35 15.12 -7.32
CA VAL A 208 15.34 14.24 -7.91
C VAL A 208 14.60 13.42 -6.85
N MET A 209 15.33 12.97 -5.81
CA MET A 209 14.75 12.22 -4.69
C MET A 209 13.84 13.11 -3.84
N GLU A 210 14.32 14.30 -3.46
CA GLU A 210 13.54 15.27 -2.70
C GLU A 210 12.21 15.57 -3.41
N LYS A 211 12.26 15.96 -4.68
CA LYS A 211 11.08 16.29 -5.47
C LYS A 211 10.14 15.11 -5.67
N LEU A 212 10.66 13.92 -5.92
CA LEU A 212 9.84 12.72 -6.07
C LEU A 212 9.16 12.32 -4.75
N ILE A 213 9.89 12.36 -3.65
CA ILE A 213 9.35 12.04 -2.31
C ILE A 213 8.21 12.99 -1.96
N ASP A 214 8.42 14.30 -2.10
CA ASP A 214 7.40 15.30 -1.81
C ASP A 214 6.15 15.09 -2.68
N HIS A 215 6.33 14.90 -3.99
CA HIS A 215 5.25 14.64 -4.94
C HIS A 215 4.44 13.39 -4.58
N LEU A 216 5.12 12.30 -4.21
CA LEU A 216 4.46 11.05 -3.80
C LEU A 216 3.70 11.22 -2.48
N ILE A 217 4.29 11.89 -1.48
CA ILE A 217 3.64 12.15 -0.19
C ILE A 217 2.36 12.95 -0.39
N GLU A 218 2.43 14.07 -1.12
CA GLU A 218 1.27 14.92 -1.40
C GLU A 218 0.17 14.14 -2.15
N GLY A 219 0.56 13.39 -3.19
CA GLY A 219 -0.38 12.62 -3.99
C GLY A 219 -1.06 11.49 -3.21
N ILE A 220 -0.31 10.74 -2.40
CA ILE A 220 -0.87 9.66 -1.57
C ILE A 220 -1.83 10.24 -0.51
N ARG A 221 -1.47 11.35 0.13
CA ARG A 221 -2.34 12.02 1.11
C ARG A 221 -3.62 12.52 0.47
N SER A 222 -3.53 13.19 -0.66
CA SER A 222 -4.70 13.68 -1.41
C SER A 222 -5.62 12.53 -1.85
N TYR A 223 -5.04 11.40 -2.27
CA TYR A 223 -5.82 10.21 -2.59
C TYR A 223 -6.57 9.69 -1.36
N ALA A 224 -5.90 9.55 -0.22
CA ALA A 224 -6.49 9.09 1.02
C ALA A 224 -7.60 10.03 1.54
N GLU A 225 -7.39 11.35 1.47
CA GLU A 225 -8.40 12.36 1.88
C GLU A 225 -9.66 12.32 1.00
N SER A 226 -9.53 11.92 -0.26
CA SER A 226 -10.66 11.73 -1.17
C SER A 226 -11.43 10.45 -0.93
N SER A 227 -10.86 9.49 -0.20
CA SER A 227 -11.44 8.21 0.14
C SER A 227 -12.49 8.36 1.24
N LYS A 228 -13.71 7.86 1.00
CA LYS A 228 -14.81 7.97 1.98
C LYS A 228 -14.73 6.98 3.15
N GLY A 229 -13.88 5.98 3.05
CA GLY A 229 -13.67 4.95 4.08
C GLY A 229 -12.40 5.13 4.89
N TYR A 230 -11.64 6.19 4.63
CA TYR A 230 -10.42 6.50 5.32
C TYR A 230 -10.74 7.32 6.59
N LEU A 231 -11.06 6.62 7.67
CA LEU A 231 -11.20 7.22 8.99
C LEU A 231 -10.65 6.26 10.04
N ILE A 232 -9.47 6.57 10.50
CA ILE A 232 -9.07 6.32 11.90
C ILE A 232 -8.35 7.56 12.40
#